data_d7212c969ef8b6e84a8f2d9656f6a963
#
_entry.id   d7212c969ef8b6e84a8f2d9656f6a963
#
_cell.length_a   1.000
_cell.length_b   1.000
_cell.length_c   1.000
_cell.angle_alpha   90.00
_cell.angle_beta   90.00
_cell.angle_gamma   90.00
#
_symmetry.space_group_name_H-M   'P 1'
#
loop_
_entity.id
_entity.type
_entity.pdbx_description
1 polymer ?
#
loop_
_entity_poly.entity_id
_entity_poly.type
_entity_poly.pdbx_seq_one_letter_code
_entity_poly.pdbx_strand_id
1 'polypeptide(L)'
;MQVLRATEVFQNIRNIDNNEFEKSGNIVLDFSNIENIDMKAITTLLNIQKVALLNNKSLSISNVNPNVSRMLDVTGLNKTFANVATNPISRKGR
;
A
#
# COMPACT_ATOMS: atom_id res chain seq x y z
N MET A 1 4.51 -13.32 -5.55
CA MET A 1 3.73 -12.19 -5.01
C MET A 1 3.12 -12.58 -3.69
N GLN A 2 3.12 -11.66 -2.75
CA GLN A 2 2.57 -11.90 -1.43
C GLN A 2 1.58 -10.81 -1.07
N VAL A 3 0.47 -11.20 -0.44
CA VAL A 3 -0.55 -10.26 0.03
C VAL A 3 -0.45 -10.17 1.54
N LEU A 4 -0.29 -8.96 2.06
CA LEU A 4 -0.20 -8.70 3.49
C LEU A 4 -1.31 -7.74 3.90
N ARG A 5 -1.81 -7.90 5.11
CA ARG A 5 -2.83 -6.98 5.63
C ARG A 5 -2.18 -5.68 6.06
N ALA A 6 -2.71 -4.57 5.57
CA ALA A 6 -2.17 -3.27 5.93
C ALA A 6 -2.29 -3.01 7.44
N THR A 7 -3.35 -3.50 8.07
CA THR A 7 -3.51 -3.33 9.52
C THR A 7 -2.32 -3.89 10.29
N GLU A 8 -1.82 -5.04 9.89
CA GLU A 8 -0.69 -5.66 10.59
C GLU A 8 0.58 -4.84 10.41
N VAL A 9 0.75 -4.28 9.23
CA VAL A 9 1.93 -3.46 8.95
C VAL A 9 1.88 -2.15 9.74
N PHE A 10 0.73 -1.50 9.75
CA PHE A 10 0.60 -0.22 10.42
C PHE A 10 0.67 -0.35 11.95
N GLN A 11 0.34 -1.52 12.49
CA GLN A 11 0.40 -1.77 13.92
C GLN A 11 1.71 -2.40 14.35
N ASN A 12 2.68 -2.48 13.43
CA ASN A 12 4.00 -3.04 13.69
C ASN A 12 3.96 -4.53 14.08
N ILE A 13 2.91 -5.23 13.68
CA ILE A 13 2.85 -6.67 13.86
C ILE A 13 3.66 -7.37 12.78
N ARG A 14 3.69 -6.77 11.59
CA ARG A 14 4.42 -7.31 10.45
C ARG A 14 5.35 -6.24 9.91
N ASN A 15 6.60 -6.60 9.77
CA ASN A 15 7.60 -5.67 9.23
C ASN A 15 7.90 -6.03 7.78
N ILE A 16 8.05 -5.01 6.95
CA ILE A 16 8.38 -5.21 5.54
C ILE A 16 9.73 -4.54 5.29
N ASP A 17 10.73 -5.36 5.08
CA ASP A 17 12.09 -4.87 4.85
C ASP A 17 12.65 -5.54 3.59
N ASN A 18 13.96 -5.38 3.39
CA ASN A 18 14.62 -5.95 2.23
C ASN A 18 14.39 -7.45 2.14
N ASN A 19 14.49 -8.15 3.27
CA ASN A 19 14.34 -9.60 3.28
C ASN A 19 12.95 -10.01 2.81
N GLU A 20 11.93 -9.25 3.21
CA GLU A 20 10.58 -9.58 2.81
C GLU A 20 10.42 -9.50 1.30
N PHE A 21 10.98 -8.46 0.69
CA PHE A 21 10.90 -8.33 -0.76
C PHE A 21 11.72 -9.39 -1.48
N GLU A 22 12.85 -9.76 -0.92
CA GLU A 22 13.67 -10.83 -1.53
C GLU A 22 12.94 -12.15 -1.52
N LYS A 23 12.24 -12.46 -0.45
CA LYS A 23 11.52 -13.72 -0.34
C LYS A 23 10.25 -13.75 -1.16
N SER A 24 9.52 -12.68 -1.12
CA SER A 24 8.15 -12.66 -1.63
C SER A 24 8.02 -12.02 -3.00
N GLY A 25 9.03 -11.31 -3.45
CA GLY A 25 8.94 -10.57 -4.69
C GLY A 25 8.05 -9.36 -4.51
N ASN A 26 7.09 -9.20 -5.40
CA ASN A 26 6.16 -8.07 -5.30
C ASN A 26 5.19 -8.29 -4.15
N ILE A 27 4.83 -7.21 -3.47
CA ILE A 27 3.97 -7.27 -2.30
C ILE A 27 2.73 -6.42 -2.55
N VAL A 28 1.58 -6.96 -2.16
CA VAL A 28 0.30 -6.27 -2.22
C VAL A 28 -0.17 -6.05 -0.79
N LEU A 29 -0.51 -4.82 -0.45
CA LEU A 29 -1.08 -4.50 0.85
C LEU A 29 -2.59 -4.45 0.73
N ASP A 30 -3.26 -5.27 1.52
CA ASP A 30 -4.71 -5.36 1.54
C ASP A 30 -5.25 -4.37 2.56
N PHE A 31 -6.01 -3.39 2.09
CA PHE A 31 -6.56 -2.33 2.91
C PHE A 31 -7.99 -2.58 3.33
N SER A 32 -8.48 -3.82 3.23
CA SER A 32 -9.90 -4.09 3.43
C SER A 32 -10.41 -3.69 4.80
N ASN A 33 -9.55 -3.67 5.82
CA ASN A 33 -9.98 -3.29 7.17
C ASN A 33 -9.46 -1.91 7.58
N ILE A 34 -9.01 -1.13 6.61
CA ILE A 34 -8.50 0.22 6.87
C ILE A 34 -9.55 1.22 6.45
N GLU A 35 -10.09 1.97 7.39
CA GLU A 35 -11.09 3.00 7.08
C GLU A 35 -10.45 4.36 6.82
N ASN A 36 -9.38 4.65 7.54
CA ASN A 36 -8.66 5.91 7.40
C ASN A 36 -7.18 5.68 7.59
N ILE A 37 -6.38 6.59 7.08
CA ILE A 37 -4.93 6.56 7.33
C ILE A 37 -4.50 7.90 7.89
N ASP A 38 -3.50 7.86 8.76
CA ASP A 38 -2.94 9.07 9.36
C ASP A 38 -1.53 9.30 8.82
N MET A 39 -0.88 10.34 9.31
CA MET A 39 0.46 10.68 8.85
C MET A 39 1.46 9.56 9.12
N LYS A 40 1.28 8.86 10.23
CA LYS A 40 2.17 7.75 10.54
C LYS A 40 2.05 6.64 9.52
N ALA A 41 0.81 6.32 9.11
CA ALA A 41 0.58 5.31 8.09
C ALA A 41 1.17 5.75 6.76
N ILE A 42 1.02 7.02 6.41
CA ILE A 42 1.56 7.55 5.16
C ILE A 42 3.09 7.43 5.17
N THR A 43 3.72 7.79 6.28
CA THR A 43 5.17 7.68 6.39
C THR A 43 5.61 6.23 6.24
N THR A 44 4.88 5.31 6.85
CA THR A 44 5.17 3.88 6.73
C THR A 44 5.09 3.44 5.28
N LEU A 45 4.05 3.86 4.57
CA LEU A 45 3.89 3.51 3.16
C LEU A 45 5.04 4.04 2.31
N LEU A 46 5.45 5.28 2.57
CA LEU A 46 6.56 5.86 1.83
C LEU A 46 7.85 5.08 2.07
N ASN A 47 8.10 4.67 3.30
CA ASN A 47 9.29 3.90 3.62
C ASN A 47 9.28 2.55 2.93
N ILE A 48 8.13 1.87 2.94
CA ILE A 48 8.02 0.56 2.30
C ILE A 48 8.19 0.71 0.79
N GLN A 49 7.63 1.77 0.22
CA GLN A 49 7.78 2.00 -1.21
C GLN A 49 9.24 2.21 -1.58
N LYS A 50 9.98 2.93 -0.75
CA LYS A 50 11.39 3.13 -0.98
C LYS A 50 12.15 1.80 -0.96
N VAL A 51 11.83 0.94 0.01
CA VAL A 51 12.47 -0.36 0.10
C VAL A 51 12.15 -1.19 -1.14
N ALA A 52 10.91 -1.14 -1.62
CA ALA A 52 10.53 -1.88 -2.81
C ALA A 52 11.37 -1.42 -4.01
N LEU A 53 11.51 -0.11 -4.18
CA LEU A 53 12.28 0.41 -5.29
C LEU A 53 13.74 -0.01 -5.22
N LEU A 54 14.30 -0.03 -4.02
CA LEU A 54 15.69 -0.44 -3.85
C LEU A 54 15.91 -1.91 -4.19
N ASN A 55 14.87 -2.71 -4.11
CA ASN A 55 14.93 -4.13 -4.41
C ASN A 55 14.43 -4.46 -5.82
N ASN A 56 14.10 -3.44 -6.61
CA ASN A 56 13.55 -3.61 -7.95
C ASN A 56 12.25 -4.41 -7.91
N LYS A 57 11.47 -4.20 -6.87
CA LYS A 57 10.16 -4.84 -6.70
C LYS A 57 9.09 -3.79 -6.66
N SER A 58 7.85 -4.20 -6.68
CA SER A 58 6.74 -3.26 -6.62
C SER A 58 5.93 -3.48 -5.35
N LEU A 59 5.39 -2.38 -4.85
CA LEU A 59 4.43 -2.39 -3.76
C LEU A 59 3.10 -1.91 -4.33
N SER A 60 2.07 -2.71 -4.15
CA SER A 60 0.74 -2.39 -4.66
C SER A 60 -0.24 -2.36 -3.50
N ILE A 61 -1.40 -1.77 -3.74
CA ILE A 61 -2.45 -1.74 -2.73
C ILE A 61 -3.72 -2.30 -3.34
N SER A 62 -4.57 -2.87 -2.48
CA SER A 62 -5.84 -3.44 -2.93
C SER A 62 -6.92 -3.17 -1.90
N ASN A 63 -8.17 -3.22 -2.34
CA ASN A 63 -9.35 -3.06 -1.49
C ASN A 63 -9.35 -1.75 -0.71
N VAL A 64 -9.00 -0.67 -1.40
CA VAL A 64 -8.91 0.65 -0.81
C VAL A 64 -10.29 1.29 -0.82
N ASN A 65 -10.77 1.76 0.35
CA ASN A 65 -12.05 2.43 0.41
C ASN A 65 -11.91 3.88 -0.08
N PRO A 66 -13.05 4.57 -0.34
CA PRO A 66 -12.98 5.92 -0.90
C PRO A 66 -12.26 6.93 -0.02
N ASN A 67 -12.37 6.81 1.30
CA ASN A 67 -11.70 7.74 2.19
C ASN A 67 -10.19 7.62 2.09
N VAL A 68 -9.69 6.39 2.09
CA VAL A 68 -8.27 6.14 1.99
C VAL A 68 -7.77 6.54 0.60
N SER A 69 -8.55 6.21 -0.44
CA SER A 69 -8.18 6.58 -1.79
C SER A 69 -8.02 8.09 -1.95
N ARG A 70 -8.93 8.84 -1.35
CA ARG A 70 -8.85 10.30 -1.40
C ARG A 70 -7.60 10.80 -0.68
N MET A 71 -7.28 10.22 0.46
CA MET A 71 -6.10 10.61 1.20
C MET A 71 -4.82 10.31 0.39
N LEU A 72 -4.79 9.18 -0.27
CA LEU A 72 -3.65 8.83 -1.11
C LEU A 72 -3.53 9.80 -2.30
N ASP A 73 -4.66 10.24 -2.85
CA ASP A 73 -4.64 11.25 -3.91
C ASP A 73 -4.07 12.56 -3.42
N VAL A 74 -4.49 13.01 -2.25
CA VAL A 74 -4.05 14.28 -1.70
C VAL A 74 -2.54 14.28 -1.47
N THR A 75 -2.01 13.16 -1.02
CA THR A 75 -0.57 13.06 -0.75
C THR A 75 0.25 12.72 -1.99
N GLY A 76 -0.40 12.35 -3.08
CA GLY A 76 0.29 11.95 -4.29
C GLY A 76 0.72 10.51 -4.32
N LEU A 77 0.44 9.76 -3.27
CA LEU A 77 0.88 8.37 -3.18
C LEU A 77 0.22 7.48 -4.22
N ASN A 78 -1.00 7.82 -4.64
CA ASN A 78 -1.67 7.04 -5.67
C ASN A 78 -0.87 6.94 -6.96
N LYS A 79 -0.02 7.91 -7.21
CA LYS A 79 0.77 7.91 -8.44
C LYS A 79 1.98 7.00 -8.35
N THR A 80 2.37 6.64 -7.14
CA THR A 80 3.56 5.82 -6.95
C THR A 80 3.24 4.35 -6.72
N PHE A 81 1.98 4.02 -6.41
CA PHE A 81 1.57 2.65 -6.18
C PHE A 81 0.84 2.10 -7.39
N ALA A 82 1.18 0.85 -7.75
CA ALA A 82 0.41 0.12 -8.73
C ALA A 82 -0.81 -0.46 -8.04
N ASN A 83 -1.99 -0.15 -8.56
CA ASN A 83 -3.23 -0.67 -7.98
C ASN A 83 -3.55 -2.02 -8.59
N VAL A 84 -3.59 -3.03 -7.76
CA VAL A 84 -3.89 -4.38 -8.23
C VAL A 84 -5.39 -4.62 -8.29
N ALA A 85 -6.10 -4.22 -7.26
CA ALA A 85 -7.54 -4.39 -7.22
C ALA A 85 -8.12 -3.20 -6.52
N THR A 86 -8.61 -2.25 -7.29
CA THR A 86 -9.20 -1.06 -6.74
C THR A 86 -10.70 -1.20 -6.67
N ASN A 87 -11.30 -0.41 -5.81
CA ASN A 87 -12.73 -0.28 -5.77
C ASN A 87 -13.20 0.31 -7.10
N PRO A 88 -14.09 -0.36 -7.83
CA PRO A 88 -14.53 0.16 -9.14
C PRO A 88 -15.16 1.54 -9.06
N ILE A 89 -15.72 1.89 -7.93
CA ILE A 89 -16.34 3.19 -7.77
C ILE A 89 -15.34 4.31 -7.86
N SER A 90 -14.13 4.05 -7.43
CA SER A 90 -13.12 5.09 -7.41
C SER A 90 -12.62 5.45 -8.81
N ARG A 91 -13.03 4.69 -9.74
CA ARG A 91 -12.60 5.01 -11.06
C ARG A 91 -13.48 5.79 -11.79
N LYS A 92 -14.12 5.87 -11.68
CA LYS A 92 -14.89 6.39 -12.61
C LYS A 92 -14.51 7.23 -13.56
N GLY A 93 -14.17 7.25 -13.66
CA GLY A 93 -13.80 8.19 -14.33
C GLY A 93 -13.77 8.36 -15.36
N ARG A 94 -13.56 8.17 -15.48
CA ARG A 94 -13.33 8.56 -16.26
C ARG A 94 -13.23 8.53 -16.80
#